data_448145356e9712988ba3ef553f067ace
#
_entry.id   448145356e9712988ba3ef553f067ace
#
_cell.length_a   1.000
_cell.length_b   1.000
_cell.length_c   1.000
_cell.angle_alpha   90.00
_cell.angle_beta   90.00
_cell.angle_gamma   90.00
#
_symmetry.space_group_name_H-M   'P 1'
#
loop_
_entity.id
_entity.type
_entity.pdbx_description
1 polymer ?
#
loop_
_entity_poly.entity_id
_entity_poly.type
_entity_poly.pdbx_seq_one_letter_code
_entity_poly.pdbx_strand_id
1 'polypeptide(L)'
;MTLRPTADTAAVGRPRVERKRLLVVGRDPGVTAVIAVGLRPRFETEAGITAAEALAQVRGEPLSLIIVDLAHSDLDAAFSIRALAARSPNCQIIVIGSTEHAGIADRLVGLHVHGFFTRPIDFGALVARVSLLSRLADDNSPDAGALALSRCSTHVLAYFSTHYAESFSLATLARAVGVSPGTLARVFLQDTKRSPRSFRCDVRVEVAKQLLAHEDHKLDRVAELAGFVDGSHLSRVFRLHTGRSPGQYRVEIRSPRPEARCASG
;
A
#
# COMPACT_ATOMS: atom_id res chain seq x y z
N MET A 1 19.74 -54.92 26.34
CA MET A 1 19.56 -53.64 27.07
C MET A 1 19.92 -52.53 26.08
N THR A 2 18.94 -52.13 25.27
CA THR A 2 19.10 -51.25 24.09
C THR A 2 18.50 -49.90 24.42
N LEU A 3 19.35 -48.88 24.57
CA LEU A 3 18.96 -47.49 24.77
C LEU A 3 18.48 -46.91 23.45
N ARG A 4 17.24 -46.44 23.40
CA ARG A 4 16.68 -45.60 22.32
C ARG A 4 17.17 -44.16 22.52
N PRO A 5 17.61 -43.46 21.49
CA PRO A 5 17.80 -42.02 21.56
C PRO A 5 16.46 -41.32 21.39
N THR A 6 16.07 -40.52 22.36
CA THR A 6 14.96 -39.56 22.30
C THR A 6 15.43 -38.36 21.49
N ALA A 7 14.97 -38.27 20.22
CA ALA A 7 15.11 -37.09 19.40
C ALA A 7 13.91 -36.17 19.70
N ASP A 8 14.07 -35.30 20.67
CA ASP A 8 13.19 -34.14 20.83
C ASP A 8 13.93 -32.90 20.29
N THR A 9 13.89 -32.73 18.98
CA THR A 9 14.38 -31.52 18.36
C THR A 9 13.15 -30.58 18.17
N ALA A 10 12.86 -29.85 19.25
CA ALA A 10 11.95 -28.72 19.20
C ALA A 10 12.40 -27.78 18.08
N ALA A 11 11.62 -27.71 17.02
CA ALA A 11 11.76 -26.72 15.98
C ALA A 11 11.57 -25.34 16.64
N VAL A 12 12.69 -24.70 16.96
CA VAL A 12 12.71 -23.29 17.38
C VAL A 12 12.16 -22.48 16.21
N GLY A 13 10.87 -22.16 16.28
CA GLY A 13 10.23 -21.28 15.35
C GLY A 13 11.00 -19.97 15.31
N ARG A 14 11.50 -19.60 14.11
CA ARG A 14 12.10 -18.28 13.89
C ARG A 14 11.10 -17.24 14.37
N PRO A 15 11.49 -16.26 15.19
CA PRO A 15 10.58 -15.21 15.62
C PRO A 15 9.98 -14.57 14.37
N ARG A 16 8.65 -14.53 14.30
CA ARG A 16 7.90 -13.86 13.24
C ARG A 16 8.21 -12.37 13.41
N VAL A 17 9.09 -11.85 12.58
CA VAL A 17 9.37 -10.41 12.56
C VAL A 17 8.04 -9.73 12.28
N GLU A 18 7.47 -9.09 13.29
CA GLU A 18 6.24 -8.31 13.15
C GLU A 18 6.52 -7.18 12.16
N ARG A 19 5.87 -7.26 11.00
CA ARG A 19 6.01 -6.21 9.99
C ARG A 19 5.27 -4.98 10.47
N LYS A 20 5.93 -3.83 10.36
CA LYS A 20 5.29 -2.54 10.63
C LYS A 20 4.07 -2.35 9.73
N ARG A 21 3.01 -1.83 10.32
CA ARG A 21 1.78 -1.54 9.58
C ARG A 21 1.83 -0.14 8.98
N LEU A 22 1.49 -0.08 7.70
CA LEU A 22 1.44 1.13 6.90
C LEU A 22 0.04 1.29 6.31
N LEU A 23 -0.52 2.47 6.47
CA LEU A 23 -1.79 2.85 5.88
C LEU A 23 -1.56 3.88 4.77
N VAL A 24 -2.14 3.62 3.59
CA VAL A 24 -2.17 4.58 2.48
C VAL A 24 -3.60 5.03 2.27
N VAL A 25 -3.85 6.31 2.36
CA VAL A 25 -5.18 6.91 2.21
C VAL A 25 -5.16 7.91 1.07
N GLY A 26 -6.12 7.84 0.17
CA GLY A 26 -6.25 8.81 -0.91
C GLY A 26 -7.34 8.44 -1.90
N ARG A 27 -7.85 9.45 -2.62
CA ARG A 27 -8.92 9.27 -3.62
C ARG A 27 -8.43 8.79 -4.98
N ASP A 28 -7.12 8.88 -5.25
CA ASP A 28 -6.54 8.36 -6.49
C ASP A 28 -6.19 6.87 -6.28
N PRO A 29 -7.02 5.94 -6.79
CA PRO A 29 -6.83 4.52 -6.53
C PRO A 29 -5.56 3.96 -7.17
N GLY A 30 -5.08 4.56 -8.25
CA GLY A 30 -3.84 4.14 -8.91
C GLY A 30 -2.61 4.50 -8.08
N VAL A 31 -2.55 5.73 -7.58
CA VAL A 31 -1.46 6.22 -6.72
C VAL A 31 -1.41 5.42 -5.42
N THR A 32 -2.55 5.31 -4.72
CA THR A 32 -2.62 4.58 -3.45
C THR A 32 -2.26 3.10 -3.62
N ALA A 33 -2.72 2.46 -4.69
CA ALA A 33 -2.39 1.07 -4.99
C ALA A 33 -0.90 0.87 -5.31
N VAL A 34 -0.29 1.75 -6.12
CA VAL A 34 1.15 1.66 -6.44
C VAL A 34 2.00 1.81 -5.18
N ILE A 35 1.67 2.77 -4.31
CA ILE A 35 2.39 2.97 -3.04
C ILE A 35 2.23 1.73 -2.14
N ALA A 36 1.00 1.26 -1.94
CA ALA A 36 0.72 0.10 -1.10
C ALA A 36 1.44 -1.16 -1.61
N VAL A 37 1.35 -1.46 -2.89
CA VAL A 37 2.00 -2.64 -3.50
C VAL A 37 3.53 -2.51 -3.47
N GLY A 38 4.06 -1.32 -3.73
CA GLY A 38 5.51 -1.05 -3.72
C GLY A 38 6.15 -1.23 -2.35
N LEU A 39 5.42 -0.96 -1.28
CA LEU A 39 5.91 -1.04 0.10
C LEU A 39 5.60 -2.40 0.79
N ARG A 40 4.78 -3.27 0.21
CA ARG A 40 4.47 -4.62 0.74
C ARG A 40 5.68 -5.50 1.08
N PRO A 41 6.81 -5.43 0.39
CA PRO A 41 7.95 -6.24 0.79
C PRO A 41 8.44 -6.00 2.22
N ARG A 42 8.16 -4.82 2.79
CA ARG A 42 8.62 -4.38 4.12
C ARG A 42 7.52 -4.07 5.12
N PHE A 43 6.35 -3.69 4.65
CA PHE A 43 5.22 -3.29 5.49
C PHE A 43 4.02 -4.20 5.25
N GLU A 44 3.24 -4.40 6.29
CA GLU A 44 1.87 -4.82 6.11
C GLU A 44 1.06 -3.58 5.69
N THR A 45 0.70 -3.53 4.41
CA THR A 45 0.11 -2.34 3.81
C THR A 45 -1.40 -2.49 3.67
N GLU A 46 -2.13 -1.48 4.11
CA GLU A 46 -3.54 -1.30 3.87
C GLU A 46 -3.76 -0.02 3.05
N ALA A 47 -4.72 -0.05 2.12
CA ALA A 47 -5.08 1.10 1.31
C ALA A 47 -6.56 1.41 1.48
N GLY A 48 -6.91 2.69 1.62
CA GLY A 48 -8.28 3.16 1.77
C GLY A 48 -8.51 4.46 1.01
N ILE A 49 -9.78 4.75 0.68
CA ILE A 49 -10.15 6.00 -0.03
C ILE A 49 -10.34 7.14 0.97
N THR A 50 -10.91 6.86 2.14
CA THR A 50 -11.11 7.87 3.18
C THR A 50 -10.41 7.50 4.48
N ALA A 51 -10.05 8.51 5.26
CA ALA A 51 -9.45 8.30 6.57
C ALA A 51 -10.40 7.58 7.54
N ALA A 52 -11.71 7.82 7.47
CA ALA A 52 -12.69 7.18 8.33
C ALA A 52 -12.75 5.66 8.08
N GLU A 53 -12.72 5.25 6.82
CA GLU A 53 -12.72 3.84 6.43
C GLU A 53 -11.40 3.15 6.74
N ALA A 54 -10.32 3.87 6.50
CA ALA A 54 -9.00 3.42 6.87
C ALA A 54 -8.88 3.19 8.38
N LEU A 55 -9.43 4.09 9.19
CA LEU A 55 -9.52 3.93 10.65
C LEU A 55 -10.41 2.75 11.07
N ALA A 56 -11.49 2.50 10.34
CA ALA A 56 -12.36 1.35 10.60
C ALA A 56 -11.70 0.00 10.24
N GLN A 57 -10.79 0.00 9.27
CA GLN A 57 -10.01 -1.18 8.88
C GLN A 57 -8.82 -1.45 9.81
N VAL A 58 -8.27 -0.39 10.43
CA VAL A 58 -7.15 -0.51 11.37
C VAL A 58 -7.66 -1.05 12.71
N ARG A 59 -7.46 -2.33 12.93
CA ARG A 59 -7.89 -3.04 14.14
C ARG A 59 -6.78 -3.11 15.16
N GLY A 60 -6.99 -2.44 16.28
CA GLY A 60 -6.31 -2.72 17.56
C GLY A 60 -4.79 -2.59 17.61
N GLU A 61 -4.09 -2.77 16.53
CA GLU A 61 -2.63 -2.66 16.48
C GLU A 61 -2.19 -1.28 16.00
N PRO A 62 -1.13 -0.72 16.59
CA PRO A 62 -0.68 0.63 16.26
C PRO A 62 -0.16 0.69 14.82
N LEU A 63 -0.51 1.78 14.12
CA LEU A 63 0.09 2.13 12.84
C LEU A 63 1.48 2.71 13.06
N SER A 64 2.42 2.30 12.23
CA SER A 64 3.78 2.85 12.24
C SER A 64 3.93 4.03 11.30
N LEU A 65 3.22 4.01 10.17
CA LEU A 65 3.29 5.04 9.16
C LEU A 65 1.94 5.21 8.46
N ILE A 66 1.57 6.45 8.20
CA ILE A 66 0.42 6.81 7.38
C ILE A 66 0.91 7.66 6.20
N ILE A 67 0.48 7.32 5.00
CA ILE A 67 0.66 8.15 3.81
C ILE A 67 -0.70 8.65 3.38
N VAL A 68 -0.89 9.97 3.35
CA VAL A 68 -2.15 10.60 2.96
C VAL A 68 -1.95 11.30 1.63
N ASP A 69 -2.68 10.87 0.61
CA ASP A 69 -2.71 11.52 -0.70
C ASP A 69 -3.92 12.47 -0.77
N LEU A 70 -3.63 13.76 -0.78
CA LEU A 70 -4.63 14.81 -0.87
C LEU A 70 -5.02 15.02 -2.32
N ALA A 71 -6.21 14.60 -2.70
CA ALA A 71 -6.81 15.00 -3.96
C ALA A 71 -7.34 16.44 -3.88
N HIS A 72 -7.47 17.09 -5.01
CA HIS A 72 -7.96 18.48 -5.14
C HIS A 72 -9.21 18.71 -4.26
N SER A 73 -9.17 19.72 -3.38
CA SER A 73 -10.27 20.22 -2.54
C SER A 73 -10.59 19.55 -1.19
N ASP A 74 -9.71 18.80 -0.55
CA ASP A 74 -10.02 18.22 0.75
C ASP A 74 -9.79 19.21 1.92
N LEU A 75 -10.77 20.09 2.16
CA LEU A 75 -10.86 20.84 3.42
C LEU A 75 -10.96 19.89 4.65
N ASP A 76 -11.50 18.69 4.44
CA ASP A 76 -11.62 17.64 5.46
C ASP A 76 -10.32 16.85 5.68
N ALA A 77 -9.33 17.00 4.82
CA ALA A 77 -8.07 16.26 4.92
C ALA A 77 -7.31 16.55 6.21
N ALA A 78 -7.26 17.82 6.64
CA ALA A 78 -6.61 18.20 7.90
C ALA A 78 -7.33 17.60 9.11
N PHE A 79 -8.67 17.55 9.07
CA PHE A 79 -9.48 16.90 10.11
C PHE A 79 -9.23 15.39 10.13
N SER A 80 -9.20 14.76 8.95
CA SER A 80 -8.93 13.34 8.78
C SER A 80 -7.53 12.94 9.28
N ILE A 81 -6.52 13.76 8.96
CA ILE A 81 -5.14 13.54 9.43
C ILE A 81 -5.07 13.68 10.95
N ARG A 82 -5.77 14.67 11.53
CA ARG A 82 -5.83 14.83 12.99
C ARG A 82 -6.50 13.65 13.68
N ALA A 83 -7.58 13.13 13.12
CA ALA A 83 -8.28 11.96 13.66
C ALA A 83 -7.38 10.70 13.60
N LEU A 84 -6.64 10.52 12.52
CA LEU A 84 -5.65 9.44 12.36
C LEU A 84 -4.50 9.58 13.37
N ALA A 85 -3.94 10.77 13.50
CA ALA A 85 -2.87 11.08 14.46
C ALA A 85 -3.30 10.86 15.92
N ALA A 86 -4.53 11.25 16.27
CA ALA A 86 -5.07 11.05 17.61
C ALA A 86 -5.22 9.57 18.00
N ARG A 87 -5.53 8.69 17.04
CA ARG A 87 -5.64 7.24 17.28
C ARG A 87 -4.30 6.52 17.30
N SER A 88 -3.28 7.10 16.70
CA SER A 88 -1.93 6.53 16.64
C SER A 88 -0.89 7.63 16.93
N PRO A 89 -0.71 8.05 18.18
CA PRO A 89 0.13 9.22 18.55
C PRO A 89 1.59 9.08 18.12
N ASN A 90 2.12 7.86 18.04
CA ASN A 90 3.50 7.57 17.65
C ASN A 90 3.62 7.28 16.14
N CYS A 91 2.55 7.44 15.38
CA CYS A 91 2.54 7.19 13.96
C CYS A 91 3.22 8.33 13.21
N GLN A 92 4.06 7.96 12.26
CA GLN A 92 4.68 8.90 11.34
C GLN A 92 3.70 9.22 10.20
N ILE A 93 3.66 10.47 9.75
CA ILE A 93 2.73 10.92 8.72
C ILE A 93 3.51 11.50 7.55
N ILE A 94 3.21 11.01 6.34
CA ILE A 94 3.65 11.59 5.08
C ILE A 94 2.41 12.10 4.34
N VAL A 95 2.50 13.29 3.79
CA VAL A 95 1.44 13.91 3.00
C VAL A 95 1.89 14.06 1.55
N ILE A 96 1.02 13.70 0.62
CA ILE A 96 1.19 13.92 -0.80
C ILE A 96 0.12 14.92 -1.23
N GLY A 97 0.50 15.98 -1.94
CA GLY A 97 -0.46 17.00 -2.36
C GLY A 97 -0.01 17.77 -3.61
N SER A 98 -0.81 18.75 -4.04
CA SER A 98 -0.40 19.73 -5.04
C SER A 98 0.23 20.95 -4.37
N THR A 99 0.82 21.86 -5.17
CA THR A 99 1.36 23.15 -4.68
C THR A 99 0.26 24.04 -4.07
N GLU A 100 -1.00 23.86 -4.49
CA GLU A 100 -2.17 24.54 -3.91
C GLU A 100 -2.44 24.13 -2.46
N HIS A 101 -1.98 22.92 -2.07
CA HIS A 101 -2.07 22.42 -0.69
C HIS A 101 -0.95 22.94 0.23
N ALA A 102 -0.05 23.81 -0.25
CA ALA A 102 1.00 24.37 0.61
C ALA A 102 0.45 25.08 1.85
N GLY A 103 -0.72 25.72 1.75
CA GLY A 103 -1.45 26.31 2.89
C GLY A 103 -2.04 25.28 3.87
N ILE A 104 -2.15 24.00 3.48
CA ILE A 104 -2.53 22.92 4.40
C ILE A 104 -1.36 22.58 5.33
N ALA A 105 -0.12 22.71 4.87
CA ALA A 105 1.05 22.50 5.72
C ALA A 105 0.99 23.34 7.00
N ASP A 106 0.54 24.59 6.92
CA ASP A 106 0.35 25.48 8.08
C ASP A 106 -0.76 24.98 9.02
N ARG A 107 -1.81 24.38 8.49
CA ARG A 107 -2.91 23.78 9.27
C ARG A 107 -2.52 22.45 9.90
N LEU A 108 -1.47 21.82 9.40
CA LEU A 108 -0.88 20.60 9.92
C LEU A 108 0.24 20.88 10.94
N VAL A 109 0.53 22.15 11.21
CA VAL A 109 1.44 22.57 12.28
C VAL A 109 0.91 22.02 13.61
N GLY A 110 1.78 21.32 14.35
CA GLY A 110 1.41 20.60 15.58
C GLY A 110 1.00 19.14 15.36
N LEU A 111 0.82 18.69 14.10
CA LEU A 111 0.82 17.27 13.76
C LEU A 111 2.25 16.90 13.36
N HIS A 112 2.69 15.73 13.79
CA HIS A 112 4.03 15.22 13.44
C HIS A 112 4.05 14.74 11.97
N VAL A 113 4.00 15.72 11.03
CA VAL A 113 4.16 15.44 9.59
C VAL A 113 5.64 15.32 9.28
N HIS A 114 6.03 14.14 8.84
CA HIS A 114 7.42 13.75 8.63
C HIS A 114 7.89 13.91 7.18
N GLY A 115 7.00 14.30 6.28
CA GLY A 115 7.32 14.58 4.87
C GLY A 115 6.12 15.11 4.11
N PHE A 116 6.39 16.03 3.18
CA PHE A 116 5.42 16.52 2.21
C PHE A 116 5.96 16.31 0.80
N PHE A 117 5.18 15.70 -0.07
CA PHE A 117 5.52 15.43 -1.45
C PHE A 117 4.54 16.12 -2.39
N THR A 118 5.05 16.76 -3.42
CA THR A 118 4.22 17.40 -4.45
C THR A 118 4.02 16.49 -5.65
N ARG A 119 2.93 16.71 -6.38
CA ARG A 119 2.69 16.06 -7.67
C ARG A 119 3.43 16.80 -8.79
N PRO A 120 4.04 16.11 -9.77
CA PRO A 120 4.07 14.64 -9.92
C PRO A 120 4.96 13.97 -8.87
N ILE A 121 4.51 12.79 -8.38
CA ILE A 121 5.16 12.10 -7.27
C ILE A 121 6.51 11.52 -7.70
N ASP A 122 7.57 11.91 -7.00
CA ASP A 122 8.84 11.20 -7.07
C ASP A 122 8.78 9.96 -6.15
N PHE A 123 8.46 8.81 -6.73
CA PHE A 123 8.39 7.55 -5.98
C PHE A 123 9.73 7.13 -5.39
N GLY A 124 10.86 7.54 -5.99
CA GLY A 124 12.19 7.27 -5.46
C GLY A 124 12.42 8.02 -4.14
N ALA A 125 12.14 9.32 -4.15
CA ALA A 125 12.23 10.16 -2.96
C ALA A 125 11.24 9.74 -1.87
N LEU A 126 9.99 9.38 -2.23
CA LEU A 126 8.99 8.87 -1.29
C LEU A 126 9.48 7.59 -0.60
N VAL A 127 9.94 6.60 -1.36
CA VAL A 127 10.42 5.34 -0.82
C VAL A 127 11.67 5.51 0.03
N ALA A 128 12.59 6.40 -0.36
CA ALA A 128 13.77 6.75 0.45
C ALA A 128 13.36 7.38 1.79
N ARG A 129 12.37 8.29 1.79
CA ARG A 129 11.84 8.91 3.02
C ARG A 129 11.17 7.90 3.93
N VAL A 130 10.31 7.03 3.39
CA VAL A 130 9.70 5.92 4.13
C VAL A 130 10.75 5.03 4.77
N SER A 131 11.81 4.70 4.04
CA SER A 131 12.92 3.88 4.54
C SER A 131 13.66 4.56 5.70
N LEU A 132 13.93 5.86 5.58
CA LEU A 132 14.58 6.64 6.63
C LEU A 132 13.74 6.65 7.91
N LEU A 133 12.44 6.95 7.78
CA LEU A 133 11.51 7.01 8.90
C LEU A 133 11.38 5.65 9.60
N SER A 134 11.32 4.56 8.83
CA SER A 134 11.28 3.21 9.40
C SER A 134 12.51 2.85 10.22
N ARG A 135 13.70 3.36 9.83
CA ARG A 135 14.95 3.16 10.57
C ARG A 135 14.99 3.93 11.87
N LEU A 136 14.54 5.19 11.86
CA LEU A 136 14.51 6.03 13.06
C LEU A 136 13.58 5.47 14.14
N ALA A 137 12.60 4.67 13.75
CA ALA A 137 11.68 4.01 14.67
C ALA A 137 12.21 2.66 15.20
N ASP A 138 13.29 2.10 14.63
CA ASP A 138 13.91 0.82 15.03
C ASP A 138 15.41 0.97 15.19
N ASP A 139 15.89 1.21 16.40
CA ASP A 139 17.33 1.25 16.70
C ASP A 139 18.05 -0.09 16.49
N ASN A 140 17.33 -1.19 16.20
CA ASN A 140 17.89 -2.55 16.29
C ASN A 140 17.53 -3.50 15.13
N SER A 141 17.05 -3.03 13.97
CA SER A 141 16.74 -3.94 12.86
C SER A 141 17.92 -4.09 11.90
N PRO A 142 18.57 -5.26 11.83
CA PRO A 142 19.70 -5.52 10.92
C PRO A 142 19.29 -5.55 9.44
N ASP A 143 17.98 -5.58 9.14
CA ASP A 143 17.44 -5.71 7.78
C ASP A 143 17.05 -4.35 7.15
N ALA A 144 17.51 -3.25 7.75
CA ALA A 144 17.25 -1.89 7.33
C ALA A 144 18.10 -1.44 6.12
N GLY A 145 18.33 -2.30 5.14
CA GLY A 145 18.89 -1.90 3.85
C GLY A 145 18.04 -0.79 3.22
N ALA A 146 18.65 0.32 2.78
CA ALA A 146 17.92 1.43 2.17
C ALA A 146 17.08 0.91 1.00
N LEU A 147 15.75 1.16 1.02
CA LEU A 147 14.92 1.06 -0.18
C LEU A 147 15.31 2.23 -1.07
N ALA A 148 16.33 2.04 -1.90
CA ALA A 148 16.62 2.96 -2.98
C ALA A 148 16.06 2.33 -4.25
N LEU A 149 15.05 2.96 -4.84
CA LEU A 149 14.58 2.57 -6.16
C LEU A 149 15.52 3.13 -7.22
N SER A 150 15.83 2.31 -8.20
CA SER A 150 16.52 2.79 -9.40
C SER A 150 15.63 3.77 -10.18
N ARG A 151 16.24 4.63 -10.97
CA ARG A 151 15.52 5.54 -11.87
C ARG A 151 14.55 4.80 -12.80
N CYS A 152 14.94 3.61 -13.25
CA CYS A 152 14.08 2.75 -14.08
C CYS A 152 12.80 2.34 -13.33
N SER A 153 12.94 1.86 -12.11
CA SER A 153 11.80 1.44 -11.29
C SER A 153 10.91 2.61 -10.91
N THR A 154 11.46 3.75 -10.56
CA THR A 154 10.71 4.99 -10.28
C THR A 154 9.84 5.38 -11.47
N HIS A 155 10.39 5.31 -12.70
CA HIS A 155 9.62 5.63 -13.92
C HIS A 155 8.47 4.63 -14.15
N VAL A 156 8.71 3.32 -13.95
CA VAL A 156 7.67 2.30 -14.10
C VAL A 156 6.56 2.49 -13.06
N LEU A 157 6.90 2.82 -11.82
CA LEU A 157 5.90 3.10 -10.77
C LEU A 157 5.06 4.33 -11.12
N ALA A 158 5.70 5.42 -11.58
CA ALA A 158 5.01 6.62 -12.05
C ALA A 158 4.07 6.32 -13.22
N TYR A 159 4.49 5.49 -14.17
CA TYR A 159 3.63 5.05 -15.26
C TYR A 159 2.44 4.23 -14.76
N PHE A 160 2.66 3.25 -13.88
CA PHE A 160 1.57 2.41 -13.37
C PHE A 160 0.59 3.16 -12.46
N SER A 161 0.99 4.25 -11.82
CA SER A 161 0.07 5.04 -10.98
C SER A 161 -1.08 5.67 -11.79
N THR A 162 -0.87 5.93 -13.08
CA THR A 162 -1.86 6.56 -13.96
C THR A 162 -2.40 5.63 -15.05
N HIS A 163 -1.60 4.64 -15.49
CA HIS A 163 -1.92 3.77 -16.65
C HIS A 163 -2.09 2.29 -16.26
N TYR A 164 -2.39 1.98 -15.00
CA TYR A 164 -2.53 0.59 -14.54
C TYR A 164 -3.61 -0.20 -15.29
N ALA A 165 -4.69 0.47 -15.68
CA ALA A 165 -5.82 -0.14 -16.39
C ALA A 165 -5.51 -0.46 -17.86
N GLU A 166 -4.55 0.22 -18.46
CA GLU A 166 -4.21 0.07 -19.87
C GLU A 166 -3.32 -1.15 -20.13
N SER A 167 -3.27 -1.58 -21.38
CA SER A 167 -2.24 -2.54 -21.81
C SER A 167 -0.89 -1.82 -21.88
N PHE A 168 0.20 -2.49 -21.50
CA PHE A 168 1.54 -1.92 -21.63
C PHE A 168 2.50 -2.86 -22.35
N SER A 169 3.47 -2.24 -22.99
CA SER A 169 4.61 -2.94 -23.57
C SER A 169 5.87 -2.66 -22.72
N LEU A 170 6.50 -3.73 -22.24
CA LEU A 170 7.78 -3.59 -21.53
C LEU A 170 8.85 -2.93 -22.41
N ALA A 171 8.82 -3.18 -23.72
CA ALA A 171 9.73 -2.56 -24.67
C ALA A 171 9.52 -1.04 -24.76
N THR A 172 8.27 -0.59 -24.72
CA THR A 172 7.95 0.85 -24.73
C THR A 172 8.46 1.53 -23.45
N LEU A 173 8.20 0.94 -22.27
CA LEU A 173 8.70 1.47 -21.00
C LEU A 173 10.23 1.48 -20.94
N ALA A 174 10.88 0.43 -21.40
CA ALA A 174 12.34 0.33 -21.42
C ALA A 174 12.96 1.41 -22.32
N ARG A 175 12.37 1.63 -23.49
CA ARG A 175 12.81 2.69 -24.41
C ARG A 175 12.70 4.08 -23.78
N ALA A 176 11.63 4.35 -23.04
CA ALA A 176 11.42 5.65 -22.36
C ALA A 176 12.50 5.97 -21.33
N VAL A 177 13.10 4.97 -20.72
CA VAL A 177 14.20 5.13 -19.74
C VAL A 177 15.58 4.81 -20.28
N GLY A 178 15.71 4.51 -21.59
CA GLY A 178 16.97 4.30 -22.27
C GLY A 178 17.68 2.98 -21.94
N VAL A 179 16.93 1.91 -21.63
CA VAL A 179 17.50 0.60 -21.30
C VAL A 179 16.86 -0.52 -22.15
N SER A 180 17.46 -1.70 -22.14
CA SER A 180 16.83 -2.88 -22.77
C SER A 180 15.64 -3.40 -21.93
N PRO A 181 14.63 -4.05 -22.55
CA PRO A 181 13.52 -4.67 -21.82
C PRO A 181 13.98 -5.68 -20.76
N GLY A 182 15.01 -6.46 -21.05
CA GLY A 182 15.59 -7.40 -20.09
C GLY A 182 16.24 -6.72 -18.90
N THR A 183 16.96 -5.62 -19.14
CA THR A 183 17.55 -4.81 -18.07
C THR A 183 16.47 -4.21 -17.20
N LEU A 184 15.43 -3.61 -17.80
CA LEU A 184 14.30 -3.05 -17.05
C LEU A 184 13.63 -4.11 -16.16
N ALA A 185 13.32 -5.29 -16.73
CA ALA A 185 12.68 -6.37 -15.98
C ALA A 185 13.52 -6.84 -14.79
N ARG A 186 14.84 -7.00 -14.99
CA ARG A 186 15.77 -7.44 -13.94
C ARG A 186 15.89 -6.40 -12.82
N VAL A 187 16.11 -5.12 -13.18
CA VAL A 187 16.27 -4.05 -12.21
C VAL A 187 14.97 -3.86 -11.41
N PHE A 188 13.83 -3.83 -12.09
CA PHE A 188 12.54 -3.68 -11.42
C PHE A 188 12.24 -4.85 -10.46
N LEU A 189 12.59 -6.09 -10.86
CA LEU A 189 12.45 -7.26 -9.99
C LEU A 189 13.38 -7.17 -8.75
N GLN A 190 14.60 -6.67 -8.91
CA GLN A 190 15.53 -6.45 -7.80
C GLN A 190 14.99 -5.43 -6.81
N ASP A 191 14.43 -4.32 -7.30
CA ASP A 191 13.93 -3.22 -6.47
C ASP A 191 12.61 -3.58 -5.78
N THR A 192 11.64 -4.14 -6.52
CA THR A 192 10.25 -4.35 -6.04
C THR A 192 9.95 -5.78 -5.61
N LYS A 193 10.87 -6.73 -5.84
CA LYS A 193 10.67 -8.19 -5.64
C LYS A 193 9.54 -8.77 -6.51
N ARG A 194 9.11 -8.05 -7.53
CA ARG A 194 8.03 -8.41 -8.46
C ARG A 194 8.45 -8.11 -9.91
N SER A 195 8.00 -8.94 -10.86
CA SER A 195 8.12 -8.54 -12.26
C SER A 195 7.17 -7.38 -12.57
N PRO A 196 7.45 -6.52 -13.58
CA PRO A 196 6.55 -5.42 -13.95
C PRO A 196 5.12 -5.87 -14.23
N ARG A 197 4.95 -7.05 -14.85
CA ARG A 197 3.62 -7.63 -15.14
C ARG A 197 2.88 -8.05 -13.88
N SER A 198 3.57 -8.75 -12.97
CA SER A 198 2.98 -9.18 -11.69
C SER A 198 2.65 -7.96 -10.82
N PHE A 199 3.55 -6.99 -10.73
CA PHE A 199 3.34 -5.75 -9.99
C PHE A 199 2.09 -5.02 -10.47
N ARG A 200 1.93 -4.83 -11.79
CA ARG A 200 0.71 -4.21 -12.34
C ARG A 200 -0.55 -5.01 -12.02
N CYS A 201 -0.47 -6.34 -12.04
CA CYS A 201 -1.60 -7.17 -11.65
C CYS A 201 -1.98 -6.95 -10.19
N ASP A 202 -1.00 -6.88 -9.29
CA ASP A 202 -1.23 -6.58 -7.88
C ASP A 202 -1.84 -5.19 -7.69
N VAL A 203 -1.40 -4.17 -8.45
CA VAL A 203 -1.99 -2.82 -8.46
C VAL A 203 -3.45 -2.88 -8.88
N ARG A 204 -3.79 -3.58 -9.95
CA ARG A 204 -5.18 -3.73 -10.42
C ARG A 204 -6.07 -4.41 -9.38
N VAL A 205 -5.55 -5.42 -8.70
CA VAL A 205 -6.28 -6.09 -7.59
C VAL A 205 -6.51 -5.12 -6.43
N GLU A 206 -5.52 -4.30 -6.11
CA GLU A 206 -5.65 -3.30 -5.04
C GLU A 206 -6.67 -2.22 -5.39
N VAL A 207 -6.66 -1.73 -6.63
CA VAL A 207 -7.71 -0.82 -7.15
C VAL A 207 -9.08 -1.47 -7.06
N ALA A 208 -9.20 -2.73 -7.49
CA ALA A 208 -10.48 -3.44 -7.40
C ALA A 208 -10.99 -3.57 -5.96
N LYS A 209 -10.11 -3.79 -4.98
CA LYS A 209 -10.49 -3.79 -3.55
C LYS A 209 -11.09 -2.45 -3.11
N GLN A 210 -10.46 -1.34 -3.50
CA GLN A 210 -10.94 0.00 -3.17
C GLN A 210 -12.32 0.25 -3.80
N LEU A 211 -12.49 -0.05 -5.08
CA LEU A 211 -13.78 0.10 -5.77
C LEU A 211 -14.88 -0.77 -5.15
N LEU A 212 -14.56 -2.00 -4.74
CA LEU A 212 -15.52 -2.88 -4.08
C LEU A 212 -15.92 -2.39 -2.69
N ALA A 213 -15.03 -1.72 -1.98
CA ALA A 213 -15.30 -1.18 -0.66
C ALA A 213 -16.23 0.04 -0.70
N HIS A 214 -16.05 0.92 -1.69
CA HIS A 214 -16.62 2.28 -1.68
C HIS A 214 -17.79 2.49 -2.62
N GLU A 215 -17.89 1.69 -3.68
CA GLU A 215 -18.87 1.93 -4.73
C GLU A 215 -19.78 0.71 -4.97
N ASP A 216 -21.07 0.99 -5.22
CA ASP A 216 -22.05 -0.06 -5.55
C ASP A 216 -22.00 -0.46 -7.02
N HIS A 217 -20.81 -0.44 -7.61
CA HIS A 217 -20.62 -0.87 -8.98
C HIS A 217 -20.93 -2.35 -9.18
N LYS A 218 -21.54 -2.67 -10.31
CA LYS A 218 -21.60 -4.03 -10.82
C LYS A 218 -20.18 -4.57 -11.05
N LEU A 219 -20.01 -5.88 -10.93
CA LEU A 219 -18.67 -6.49 -11.01
C LEU A 219 -17.97 -6.21 -12.35
N ASP A 220 -18.70 -6.18 -13.46
CA ASP A 220 -18.14 -5.85 -14.77
C ASP A 220 -17.62 -4.41 -14.82
N ARG A 221 -18.30 -3.47 -14.16
CA ARG A 221 -17.82 -2.09 -14.07
C ARG A 221 -16.56 -1.98 -13.21
N VAL A 222 -16.49 -2.72 -12.10
CA VAL A 222 -15.26 -2.80 -11.30
C VAL A 222 -14.12 -3.40 -12.12
N ALA A 223 -14.40 -4.45 -12.92
CA ALA A 223 -13.42 -5.05 -13.80
C ALA A 223 -12.87 -4.05 -14.82
N GLU A 224 -13.75 -3.32 -15.50
CA GLU A 224 -13.39 -2.27 -16.47
C GLU A 224 -12.50 -1.20 -15.82
N LEU A 225 -12.94 -0.62 -14.71
CA LEU A 225 -12.21 0.45 -14.00
C LEU A 225 -10.86 -0.01 -13.46
N ALA A 226 -10.76 -1.26 -13.01
CA ALA A 226 -9.51 -1.86 -12.53
C ALA A 226 -8.63 -2.41 -13.67
N GLY A 227 -9.08 -2.35 -14.93
CA GLY A 227 -8.33 -2.77 -16.11
C GLY A 227 -8.35 -4.27 -16.38
N PHE A 228 -9.34 -5.01 -15.89
CA PHE A 228 -9.58 -6.40 -16.25
C PHE A 228 -10.48 -6.49 -17.48
N VAL A 229 -10.43 -7.62 -18.18
CA VAL A 229 -11.21 -7.84 -19.41
C VAL A 229 -12.70 -7.87 -19.12
N ASP A 230 -13.10 -8.58 -18.07
CA ASP A 230 -14.48 -8.78 -17.63
C ASP A 230 -14.55 -9.18 -16.15
N GLY A 231 -15.76 -9.27 -15.59
CA GLY A 231 -15.99 -9.65 -14.20
C GLY A 231 -15.54 -11.08 -13.87
N SER A 232 -15.54 -11.99 -14.84
CA SER A 232 -15.07 -13.37 -14.66
C SER A 232 -13.57 -13.42 -14.53
N HIS A 233 -12.85 -12.68 -15.36
CA HIS A 233 -11.40 -12.52 -15.28
C HIS A 233 -11.00 -11.86 -13.95
N LEU A 234 -11.67 -10.77 -13.58
CA LEU A 234 -11.48 -10.14 -12.28
C LEU A 234 -11.68 -11.14 -11.15
N SER A 235 -12.80 -11.89 -11.12
CA SER A 235 -13.12 -12.83 -10.05
C SER A 235 -12.04 -13.89 -9.86
N ARG A 236 -11.55 -14.45 -10.96
CA ARG A 236 -10.49 -15.46 -10.93
C ARG A 236 -9.17 -14.91 -10.38
N VAL A 237 -8.73 -13.76 -10.88
CA VAL A 237 -7.46 -13.12 -10.45
C VAL A 237 -7.59 -12.63 -9.02
N PHE A 238 -8.68 -11.98 -8.66
CA PHE A 238 -8.95 -11.48 -7.32
C PHE A 238 -8.92 -12.61 -6.28
N ARG A 239 -9.58 -13.74 -6.57
CA ARG A 239 -9.58 -14.90 -5.68
C ARG A 239 -8.18 -15.50 -5.52
N LEU A 240 -7.38 -15.54 -6.59
CA LEU A 240 -6.00 -16.02 -6.53
C LEU A 240 -5.14 -15.15 -5.60
N HIS A 241 -5.33 -13.82 -5.62
CA HIS A 241 -4.53 -12.88 -4.83
C HIS A 241 -5.04 -12.67 -3.40
N THR A 242 -6.34 -12.82 -3.16
CA THR A 242 -6.98 -12.50 -1.87
C THR A 242 -7.51 -13.73 -1.12
N GLY A 243 -7.58 -14.87 -1.78
CA GLY A 243 -8.21 -16.09 -1.26
C GLY A 243 -9.75 -16.05 -1.26
N ARG A 244 -10.39 -14.95 -1.68
CA ARG A 244 -11.84 -14.70 -1.61
C ARG A 244 -12.38 -14.21 -2.94
N SER A 245 -13.70 -14.44 -3.18
CA SER A 245 -14.34 -13.80 -4.32
C SER A 245 -14.57 -12.31 -4.09
N PRO A 246 -14.70 -11.49 -5.16
CA PRO A 246 -15.02 -10.07 -5.02
C PRO A 246 -16.31 -9.80 -4.23
N GLY A 247 -17.34 -10.65 -4.42
CA GLY A 247 -18.59 -10.54 -3.69
C GLY A 247 -18.44 -10.82 -2.19
N GLN A 248 -17.69 -11.86 -1.82
CA GLN A 248 -17.37 -12.16 -0.41
C GLN A 248 -16.58 -11.02 0.24
N TYR A 249 -15.61 -10.48 -0.48
CA TYR A 249 -14.80 -9.35 -0.02
C TYR A 249 -15.67 -8.11 0.23
N ARG A 250 -16.59 -7.77 -0.71
CA ARG A 250 -17.53 -6.65 -0.55
C ARG A 250 -18.41 -6.79 0.68
N VAL A 251 -18.98 -7.96 0.89
CA VAL A 251 -19.85 -8.23 2.05
C VAL A 251 -19.06 -8.08 3.36
N GLU A 252 -17.86 -8.65 3.42
CA GLU A 252 -17.06 -8.62 4.64
C GLU A 252 -16.62 -7.21 5.03
N ILE A 253 -16.21 -6.37 4.07
CA ILE A 253 -15.77 -5.01 4.35
C ILE A 253 -16.94 -4.12 4.75
N ARG A 254 -18.12 -4.31 4.13
CA ARG A 254 -19.29 -3.49 4.37
C ARG A 254 -20.15 -3.95 5.55
N SER A 255 -19.98 -5.18 6.01
CA SER A 255 -20.68 -5.66 7.20
C SER A 255 -20.09 -4.98 8.43
N PRO A 256 -20.89 -4.27 9.23
CA PRO A 256 -20.45 -3.81 10.54
C PRO A 256 -20.06 -5.04 11.35
N ARG A 257 -18.78 -5.19 11.66
CA ARG A 257 -18.35 -6.28 12.54
C ARG A 257 -18.91 -6.06 13.92
N PRO A 258 -19.48 -7.12 14.56
CA PRO A 258 -19.90 -7.02 15.93
C PRO A 258 -18.71 -6.54 16.77
N GLU A 259 -18.91 -5.41 17.43
CA GLU A 259 -18.02 -4.92 18.48
C GLU A 259 -17.82 -6.09 19.45
N ALA A 260 -16.55 -6.42 19.72
CA ALA A 260 -16.25 -7.35 20.79
C ALA A 260 -16.90 -6.80 22.04
N ARG A 261 -18.00 -7.41 22.47
CA ARG A 261 -18.61 -7.13 23.76
C ARG A 261 -17.51 -7.23 24.79
N CYS A 262 -17.11 -6.09 25.34
CA CYS A 262 -16.36 -6.08 26.57
C CYS A 262 -17.14 -6.95 27.54
N ALA A 263 -16.59 -8.09 27.87
CA ALA A 263 -17.04 -8.90 28.99
C ALA A 263 -16.75 -8.07 30.25
N SER A 264 -17.76 -7.30 30.64
CA SER A 264 -17.86 -6.79 31.99
C SER A 264 -18.30 -8.00 32.82
N GLY A 265 -17.44 -8.52 33.62
CA GLY A 265 -17.64 -9.52 34.65
C GLY A 265 -16.60 -9.32 35.72
#